data_e43dee8c5a2c8d58933a9308663747f4
#
_entry.id   e43dee8c5a2c8d58933a9308663747f4
#
_cell.length_a   1.000
_cell.length_b   1.000
_cell.length_c   1.000
_cell.angle_alpha   90.00
_cell.angle_beta   90.00
_cell.angle_gamma   90.00
#
_symmetry.space_group_name_H-M   'P 1'
#
loop_
_entity.id
_entity.type
_entity.pdbx_description
1 polymer ?
#
loop_
_entity_poly.entity_id
_entity_poly.type
_entity_poly.pdbx_seq_one_letter_code
_entity_poly.pdbx_strand_id
1 'polypeptide(L)'
;GNGDNLYEKSNKLPVYEHGFDITEISTNPDNSYIRLSNGRQVRLGQQIGGVRDTIWEQQIDQTVEHHFKKVLQCREANLKVLSLFFIDKVAHYRIDPADRSKLGKFGQVFEESFKKWAADERFKDLPLAKLAPEAVHEGYFSVDRKGFKDTKGETAADEDTYNLIMRDKERLLSAEEPLQFIFSHSALREGWDNPNVFQICTLN
;
A
#
# COMPACT_ATOMS: atom_id res chain seq x y z
N GLY A 1 -28.84 8.50 -16.44
CA GLY A 1 -30.03 8.49 -15.59
C GLY A 1 -30.13 7.22 -14.78
N ASN A 2 -31.20 7.05 -14.01
CA ASN A 2 -31.45 5.79 -13.31
C ASN A 2 -31.55 4.63 -14.32
N GLY A 3 -30.84 3.53 -14.09
CA GLY A 3 -30.70 2.41 -15.02
C GLY A 3 -29.53 2.54 -16.02
N ASP A 4 -28.81 3.65 -16.04
CA ASP A 4 -27.62 3.79 -16.90
C ASP A 4 -26.51 2.85 -16.43
N ASN A 5 -25.92 2.14 -17.40
CA ASN A 5 -24.74 1.32 -17.17
C ASN A 5 -23.48 2.13 -17.47
N LEU A 6 -22.57 2.24 -16.49
CA LEU A 6 -21.35 3.04 -16.66
C LEU A 6 -20.35 2.39 -17.61
N TYR A 7 -20.35 1.07 -17.78
CA TYR A 7 -19.52 0.39 -18.76
C TYR A 7 -19.87 0.85 -20.18
N GLU A 8 -21.16 0.84 -20.55
CA GLU A 8 -21.60 1.31 -21.86
C GLU A 8 -21.36 2.82 -22.05
N LYS A 9 -21.57 3.64 -20.99
CA LYS A 9 -21.37 5.10 -21.04
C LYS A 9 -19.90 5.52 -21.08
N SER A 10 -18.99 4.69 -20.60
CA SER A 10 -17.54 4.95 -20.57
C SER A 10 -16.80 4.44 -21.81
N ASN A 11 -17.51 4.08 -22.86
CA ASN A 11 -16.93 3.44 -24.03
C ASN A 11 -16.29 2.07 -23.72
N LYS A 12 -16.96 1.30 -22.87
CA LYS A 12 -16.61 -0.07 -22.46
C LYS A 12 -15.30 -0.18 -21.70
N LEU A 13 -15.03 0.79 -20.81
CA LEU A 13 -13.88 0.68 -19.91
C LEU A 13 -14.05 -0.53 -18.99
N PRO A 14 -13.11 -1.51 -18.96
CA PRO A 14 -13.24 -2.75 -18.20
C PRO A 14 -13.50 -2.57 -16.71
N VAL A 15 -13.02 -1.46 -16.12
CA VAL A 15 -13.24 -1.13 -14.69
C VAL A 15 -14.72 -0.97 -14.32
N TYR A 16 -15.59 -0.70 -15.29
CA TYR A 16 -17.03 -0.54 -15.08
C TYR A 16 -17.86 -1.74 -15.54
N GLU A 17 -17.23 -2.86 -15.91
CA GLU A 17 -17.91 -4.03 -16.49
C GLU A 17 -18.95 -4.66 -15.55
N HIS A 18 -18.67 -4.66 -14.23
CA HIS A 18 -19.56 -5.28 -13.25
C HIS A 18 -19.87 -4.37 -12.07
N GLY A 19 -21.16 -4.23 -11.75
CA GLY A 19 -21.62 -3.56 -10.54
C GLY A 19 -21.64 -2.03 -10.62
N PHE A 20 -21.60 -1.44 -11.81
CA PHE A 20 -21.61 0.01 -11.99
C PHE A 20 -22.85 0.52 -12.74
N ASP A 21 -23.96 -0.19 -12.62
CA ASP A 21 -25.25 0.33 -13.06
C ASP A 21 -25.78 1.34 -12.04
N ILE A 22 -26.34 2.45 -12.51
CA ILE A 22 -26.95 3.45 -11.62
C ILE A 22 -28.33 2.95 -11.20
N THR A 23 -28.46 2.58 -9.94
CA THR A 23 -29.73 2.05 -9.38
C THR A 23 -30.60 3.13 -8.75
N GLU A 24 -30.01 4.25 -8.33
CA GLU A 24 -30.73 5.32 -7.67
C GLU A 24 -29.98 6.66 -7.86
N ILE A 25 -30.72 7.73 -8.08
CA ILE A 25 -30.23 9.11 -8.10
C ILE A 25 -31.04 9.94 -7.13
N SER A 26 -30.39 10.51 -6.11
CA SER A 26 -30.98 11.50 -5.20
C SER A 26 -30.50 12.90 -5.60
N THR A 27 -31.44 13.80 -5.85
CA THR A 27 -31.17 15.20 -6.19
C THR A 27 -31.49 16.16 -5.00
N ASN A 28 -31.70 15.61 -3.82
CA ASN A 28 -31.92 16.42 -2.61
C ASN A 28 -30.68 17.29 -2.36
N PRO A 29 -30.82 18.64 -2.28
CA PRO A 29 -29.67 19.55 -2.10
C PRO A 29 -28.78 19.20 -0.91
N ASP A 30 -29.39 18.74 0.19
CA ASP A 30 -28.69 18.40 1.43
C ASP A 30 -28.08 16.98 1.40
N ASN A 31 -28.48 16.13 0.46
CA ASN A 31 -28.03 14.75 0.36
C ASN A 31 -28.11 14.23 -1.07
N SER A 32 -27.39 14.88 -1.98
CA SER A 32 -27.29 14.46 -3.39
C SER A 32 -26.34 13.27 -3.53
N TYR A 33 -26.77 12.20 -4.15
CA TYR A 33 -25.95 11.02 -4.42
C TYR A 33 -26.44 10.21 -5.61
N ILE A 34 -25.57 9.38 -6.13
CA ILE A 34 -25.90 8.22 -6.98
C ILE A 34 -25.57 6.93 -6.21
N ARG A 35 -26.46 5.91 -6.37
CA ARG A 35 -26.21 4.56 -5.88
C ARG A 35 -25.95 3.64 -7.06
N LEU A 36 -24.93 2.80 -6.92
CA LEU A 36 -24.52 1.83 -7.91
C LEU A 36 -25.01 0.41 -7.55
N SER A 37 -25.10 -0.47 -8.54
CA SER A 37 -25.57 -1.86 -8.36
C SER A 37 -24.67 -2.70 -7.42
N ASN A 38 -23.40 -2.31 -7.24
CA ASN A 38 -22.50 -2.90 -6.25
C ASN A 38 -22.72 -2.38 -4.82
N GLY A 39 -23.83 -1.62 -4.56
CA GLY A 39 -24.18 -1.06 -3.26
C GLY A 39 -23.44 0.22 -2.87
N ARG A 40 -22.45 0.66 -3.64
CA ARG A 40 -21.72 1.91 -3.36
C ARG A 40 -22.59 3.13 -3.60
N GLN A 41 -22.43 4.14 -2.74
CA GLN A 41 -23.08 5.44 -2.86
C GLN A 41 -22.02 6.51 -3.12
N VAL A 42 -22.22 7.32 -4.15
CA VAL A 42 -21.33 8.43 -4.53
C VAL A 42 -22.04 9.74 -4.33
N ARG A 43 -21.49 10.62 -3.52
CA ARG A 43 -22.02 11.98 -3.29
C ARG A 43 -21.43 12.97 -4.27
N LEU A 44 -22.11 14.11 -4.43
CA LEU A 44 -21.60 15.19 -5.27
C LEU A 44 -20.19 15.62 -4.82
N GLY A 45 -19.25 15.66 -5.78
CA GLY A 45 -17.84 15.96 -5.51
C GLY A 45 -17.01 14.81 -4.94
N GLN A 46 -17.62 13.66 -4.63
CA GLN A 46 -16.91 12.47 -4.19
C GLN A 46 -16.42 11.67 -5.40
N GLN A 47 -15.17 11.23 -5.34
CA GLN A 47 -14.62 10.22 -6.25
C GLN A 47 -14.62 8.86 -5.55
N ILE A 48 -15.16 7.84 -6.21
CA ILE A 48 -15.03 6.46 -5.74
C ILE A 48 -14.45 5.61 -6.87
N GLY A 49 -13.49 4.76 -6.47
CA GLY A 49 -13.00 3.64 -7.25
C GLY A 49 -12.77 3.98 -8.72
N GLY A 50 -11.89 4.91 -9.01
CA GLY A 50 -11.46 5.13 -10.39
C GLY A 50 -10.52 4.02 -10.84
N VAL A 51 -10.23 3.95 -12.14
CA VAL A 51 -9.16 3.13 -12.74
C VAL A 51 -7.87 3.20 -11.90
N ARG A 52 -7.59 4.36 -11.30
CA ARG A 52 -6.41 4.61 -10.47
C ARG A 52 -6.36 3.73 -9.21
N ASP A 53 -7.48 3.56 -8.51
CA ASP A 53 -7.55 2.71 -7.32
C ASP A 53 -7.28 1.24 -7.65
N THR A 54 -7.86 0.75 -8.74
CA THR A 54 -7.63 -0.61 -9.22
C THR A 54 -6.18 -0.80 -9.69
N ILE A 55 -5.58 0.22 -10.32
CA ILE A 55 -4.17 0.19 -10.73
C ILE A 55 -3.27 0.08 -9.49
N TRP A 56 -3.50 0.88 -8.45
CA TRP A 56 -2.71 0.81 -7.22
C TRP A 56 -2.81 -0.55 -6.51
N GLU A 57 -4.03 -1.09 -6.43
CA GLU A 57 -4.27 -2.42 -5.87
C GLU A 57 -3.49 -3.50 -6.63
N GLN A 58 -3.52 -3.45 -7.96
CA GLN A 58 -2.76 -4.38 -8.81
C GLN A 58 -1.25 -4.18 -8.69
N GLN A 59 -0.77 -2.93 -8.64
CA GLN A 59 0.65 -2.64 -8.47
C GLN A 59 1.19 -3.16 -7.14
N ILE A 60 0.43 -2.98 -6.06
CA ILE A 60 0.79 -3.51 -4.74
C ILE A 60 0.80 -5.04 -4.78
N ASP A 61 -0.28 -5.66 -5.26
CA ASP A 61 -0.40 -7.11 -5.33
C ASP A 61 0.73 -7.75 -6.15
N GLN A 62 1.01 -7.22 -7.33
CA GLN A 62 2.11 -7.70 -8.18
C GLN A 62 3.49 -7.49 -7.54
N THR A 63 3.70 -6.36 -6.87
CA THR A 63 4.97 -6.09 -6.18
C THR A 63 5.18 -7.10 -5.05
N VAL A 64 4.14 -7.42 -4.28
CA VAL A 64 4.21 -8.45 -3.24
C VAL A 64 4.47 -9.83 -3.85
N GLU A 65 3.77 -10.21 -4.92
CA GLU A 65 4.04 -11.47 -5.63
C GLU A 65 5.49 -11.58 -6.10
N HIS A 66 5.99 -10.52 -6.75
CA HIS A 66 7.36 -10.50 -7.24
C HIS A 66 8.39 -10.55 -6.12
N HIS A 67 8.09 -9.95 -4.97
CA HIS A 67 8.93 -10.06 -3.78
C HIS A 67 9.04 -11.53 -3.33
N PHE A 68 7.92 -12.24 -3.19
CA PHE A 68 7.93 -13.66 -2.85
C PHE A 68 8.70 -14.50 -3.87
N LYS A 69 8.52 -14.22 -5.18
CA LYS A 69 9.32 -14.87 -6.24
C LYS A 69 10.81 -14.60 -6.09
N LYS A 70 11.19 -13.36 -5.77
CA LYS A 70 12.58 -12.97 -5.57
C LYS A 70 13.17 -13.62 -4.32
N VAL A 71 12.45 -13.68 -3.20
CA VAL A 71 12.87 -14.40 -1.99
C VAL A 71 13.14 -15.89 -2.31
N LEU A 72 12.24 -16.51 -3.07
CA LEU A 72 12.43 -17.90 -3.51
C LEU A 72 13.70 -18.09 -4.35
N GLN A 73 13.96 -17.17 -5.29
CA GLN A 73 15.17 -17.19 -6.14
C GLN A 73 16.46 -16.97 -5.35
N CYS A 74 16.42 -16.09 -4.34
CA CYS A 74 17.59 -15.71 -3.55
C CYS A 74 17.83 -16.65 -2.34
N ARG A 75 16.98 -17.67 -2.13
CA ARG A 75 17.01 -18.54 -0.96
C ARG A 75 18.36 -19.24 -0.77
N GLU A 76 18.92 -19.78 -1.85
CA GLU A 76 20.19 -20.50 -1.78
C GLU A 76 21.39 -19.57 -1.50
N ALA A 77 21.30 -18.32 -1.94
CA ALA A 77 22.32 -17.31 -1.69
C ALA A 77 22.20 -16.66 -0.29
N ASN A 78 21.18 -17.03 0.48
CA ASN A 78 20.86 -16.45 1.79
C ASN A 78 20.80 -14.90 1.76
N LEU A 79 20.27 -14.35 0.67
CA LEU A 79 20.13 -12.90 0.50
C LEU A 79 18.74 -12.46 0.93
N LYS A 80 18.70 -11.48 1.84
CA LYS A 80 17.46 -10.81 2.19
C LYS A 80 17.02 -9.90 1.06
N VAL A 81 15.75 -9.96 0.71
CA VAL A 81 15.11 -9.12 -0.30
C VAL A 81 14.40 -7.95 0.37
N LEU A 82 14.56 -6.75 -0.17
CA LEU A 82 13.80 -5.56 0.22
C LEU A 82 12.99 -5.06 -0.97
N SER A 83 11.79 -4.57 -0.69
CA SER A 83 10.93 -3.86 -1.67
C SER A 83 10.55 -2.48 -1.15
N LEU A 84 10.60 -1.48 -2.04
CA LEU A 84 10.34 -0.09 -1.72
C LEU A 84 9.10 0.39 -2.46
N PHE A 85 8.16 0.98 -1.72
CA PHE A 85 7.01 1.68 -2.27
C PHE A 85 7.18 3.19 -2.09
N PHE A 86 7.19 3.93 -3.18
CA PHE A 86 7.03 5.39 -3.14
C PHE A 86 5.56 5.75 -3.20
N ILE A 87 5.11 6.56 -2.26
CA ILE A 87 3.71 6.99 -2.13
C ILE A 87 3.59 8.50 -2.22
N ASP A 88 2.45 8.98 -2.71
CA ASP A 88 2.16 10.41 -2.86
C ASP A 88 1.68 11.08 -1.56
N LYS A 89 1.06 10.30 -0.65
CA LYS A 89 0.52 10.79 0.64
C LYS A 89 0.70 9.75 1.75
N VAL A 90 1.20 10.20 2.89
CA VAL A 90 1.35 9.35 4.08
C VAL A 90 0.00 8.73 4.50
N ALA A 91 -1.10 9.49 4.40
CA ALA A 91 -2.44 9.02 4.76
C ALA A 91 -2.93 7.83 3.90
N HIS A 92 -2.39 7.62 2.70
CA HIS A 92 -2.70 6.42 1.91
C HIS A 92 -2.10 5.14 2.51
N TYR A 93 -0.98 5.24 3.21
CA TYR A 93 -0.37 4.11 3.91
C TYR A 93 -0.83 4.02 5.37
N ARG A 94 -0.85 5.14 6.11
CA ARG A 94 -1.22 5.21 7.53
C ARG A 94 -2.06 6.45 7.78
N ILE A 95 -3.28 6.25 8.30
CA ILE A 95 -4.24 7.35 8.56
C ILE A 95 -3.75 8.22 9.72
N ASP A 96 -3.20 7.58 10.76
CA ASP A 96 -2.62 8.24 11.91
C ASP A 96 -1.16 7.80 12.05
N PRO A 97 -0.19 8.69 11.80
CA PRO A 97 1.23 8.34 11.89
C PRO A 97 1.65 7.81 13.28
N ALA A 98 0.97 8.23 14.34
CA ALA A 98 1.27 7.80 15.71
C ALA A 98 0.66 6.43 16.06
N ASP A 99 -0.29 5.93 15.26
CA ASP A 99 -0.98 4.67 15.51
C ASP A 99 -0.77 3.69 14.35
N ARG A 100 0.15 2.75 14.54
CA ARG A 100 0.51 1.73 13.54
C ARG A 100 -0.67 0.85 13.12
N SER A 101 -1.68 0.71 13.96
CA SER A 101 -2.86 -0.11 13.68
C SER A 101 -3.84 0.57 12.70
N LYS A 102 -3.74 1.88 12.52
CA LYS A 102 -4.62 2.67 11.65
C LYS A 102 -4.06 2.77 10.24
N LEU A 103 -4.07 1.66 9.54
CA LEU A 103 -3.61 1.60 8.16
C LEU A 103 -4.52 2.39 7.22
N GLY A 104 -3.90 3.13 6.30
CA GLY A 104 -4.55 3.69 5.14
C GLY A 104 -4.79 2.61 4.07
N LYS A 105 -5.38 3.01 2.94
CA LYS A 105 -5.75 2.09 1.87
C LYS A 105 -4.58 1.22 1.38
N PHE A 106 -3.40 1.81 1.17
CA PHE A 106 -2.23 1.06 0.67
C PHE A 106 -1.73 0.03 1.68
N GLY A 107 -1.73 0.37 2.99
CA GLY A 107 -1.36 -0.57 4.03
C GLY A 107 -2.34 -1.75 4.12
N GLN A 108 -3.65 -1.48 4.02
CA GLN A 108 -4.68 -2.53 4.03
C GLN A 108 -4.55 -3.46 2.83
N VAL A 109 -4.44 -2.90 1.61
CA VAL A 109 -4.24 -3.69 0.38
C VAL A 109 -2.95 -4.49 0.44
N PHE A 110 -1.89 -3.91 1.00
CA PHE A 110 -0.62 -4.61 1.18
C PHE A 110 -0.79 -5.84 2.07
N GLU A 111 -1.39 -5.69 3.26
CA GLU A 111 -1.57 -6.83 4.18
C GLU A 111 -2.46 -7.93 3.59
N GLU A 112 -3.53 -7.55 2.87
CA GLU A 112 -4.38 -8.51 2.16
C GLU A 112 -3.60 -9.27 1.09
N SER A 113 -2.82 -8.56 0.28
CA SER A 113 -1.95 -9.16 -0.75
C SER A 113 -0.89 -10.05 -0.13
N PHE A 114 -0.27 -9.62 0.96
CA PHE A 114 0.73 -10.43 1.68
C PHE A 114 0.13 -11.74 2.18
N LYS A 115 -1.03 -11.70 2.85
CA LYS A 115 -1.75 -12.90 3.32
C LYS A 115 -2.09 -13.85 2.17
N LYS A 116 -2.54 -13.31 1.05
CA LYS A 116 -2.84 -14.07 -0.17
C LYS A 116 -1.61 -14.82 -0.67
N TRP A 117 -0.48 -14.12 -0.85
CA TRP A 117 0.73 -14.72 -1.40
C TRP A 117 1.48 -15.62 -0.40
N ALA A 118 1.41 -15.31 0.90
CA ALA A 118 1.94 -16.19 1.94
C ALA A 118 1.22 -17.54 2.00
N ALA A 119 -0.06 -17.59 1.64
CA ALA A 119 -0.85 -18.82 1.57
C ALA A 119 -0.70 -19.59 0.24
N ASP A 120 -0.03 -19.02 -0.76
CA ASP A 120 0.17 -19.66 -2.07
C ASP A 120 1.10 -20.89 -1.93
N GLU A 121 0.72 -22.00 -2.56
CA GLU A 121 1.46 -23.28 -2.52
C GLU A 121 2.93 -23.15 -2.91
N ARG A 122 3.27 -22.18 -3.78
CA ARG A 122 4.65 -21.92 -4.22
C ARG A 122 5.51 -21.32 -3.13
N PHE A 123 4.91 -20.61 -2.16
CA PHE A 123 5.61 -19.75 -1.22
C PHE A 123 5.39 -20.09 0.26
N LYS A 124 4.40 -20.92 0.58
CA LYS A 124 3.99 -21.25 1.96
C LYS A 124 5.11 -21.77 2.86
N ASP A 125 6.13 -22.38 2.29
CA ASP A 125 7.28 -22.93 3.03
C ASP A 125 8.43 -21.92 3.23
N LEU A 126 8.34 -20.71 2.65
CA LEU A 126 9.32 -19.66 2.86
C LEU A 126 9.23 -19.13 4.30
N PRO A 127 10.37 -18.79 4.95
CA PRO A 127 10.35 -18.12 6.25
C PRO A 127 9.48 -16.88 6.26
N LEU A 128 9.52 -16.07 5.18
CA LEU A 128 8.70 -14.89 5.00
C LEU A 128 7.21 -15.18 5.13
N ALA A 129 6.70 -16.27 4.55
CA ALA A 129 5.28 -16.61 4.58
C ALA A 129 4.75 -16.95 5.99
N LYS A 130 5.63 -17.17 6.95
CA LYS A 130 5.30 -17.48 8.36
C LYS A 130 5.26 -16.24 9.24
N LEU A 131 5.67 -15.09 8.71
CA LEU A 131 5.67 -13.82 9.45
C LEU A 131 4.27 -13.19 9.45
N ALA A 132 3.97 -12.44 10.49
CA ALA A 132 2.77 -11.63 10.57
C ALA A 132 2.88 -10.46 9.57
N PRO A 133 1.81 -10.15 8.80
CA PRO A 133 1.85 -9.09 7.80
C PRO A 133 2.33 -7.75 8.36
N GLU A 134 1.84 -7.37 9.55
CA GLU A 134 2.19 -6.13 10.24
C GLU A 134 3.66 -6.04 10.67
N ALA A 135 4.38 -7.16 10.72
CA ALA A 135 5.80 -7.19 11.09
C ALA A 135 6.74 -6.95 9.90
N VAL A 136 6.28 -7.18 8.68
CA VAL A 136 7.15 -7.18 7.50
C VAL A 136 7.19 -5.85 6.75
N HIS A 137 6.34 -4.88 7.12
CA HIS A 137 6.29 -3.58 6.46
C HIS A 137 6.31 -2.41 7.44
N GLU A 138 6.91 -1.29 7.03
CA GLU A 138 6.92 -0.07 7.80
C GLU A 138 6.96 1.16 6.89
N GLY A 139 6.45 2.29 7.41
CA GLY A 139 6.53 3.59 6.76
C GLY A 139 7.81 4.33 7.17
N TYR A 140 8.51 4.87 6.17
CA TYR A 140 9.63 5.78 6.37
C TYR A 140 9.29 7.14 5.78
N PHE A 141 9.05 8.12 6.65
CA PHE A 141 8.62 9.46 6.25
C PHE A 141 9.59 10.51 6.82
N SER A 142 9.98 11.52 6.00
CA SER A 142 10.85 12.58 6.49
C SER A 142 10.12 13.41 7.54
N VAL A 143 10.72 13.52 8.71
CA VAL A 143 10.39 14.56 9.66
C VAL A 143 11.08 15.84 9.19
N ASP A 144 10.35 16.74 8.54
CA ASP A 144 10.85 18.08 8.31
C ASP A 144 11.15 18.73 9.67
N ARG A 145 12.27 19.49 9.78
CA ARG A 145 12.62 20.27 10.98
C ARG A 145 11.54 21.25 11.48
N LYS A 146 10.41 21.35 10.73
CA LYS A 146 9.24 22.15 11.07
C LYS A 146 8.08 21.36 11.67
N GLY A 147 8.30 20.07 11.97
CA GLY A 147 7.26 19.16 12.47
C GLY A 147 6.21 18.86 11.40
N PHE A 148 5.62 17.68 11.43
CA PHE A 148 4.28 17.51 10.85
C PHE A 148 3.43 18.66 11.36
N LYS A 149 2.84 19.45 10.49
CA LYS A 149 2.09 20.66 10.87
C LYS A 149 0.93 20.40 11.83
N ASP A 150 0.62 19.13 12.15
CA ASP A 150 -0.52 18.73 12.97
C ASP A 150 -0.31 17.53 13.92
N THR A 151 0.91 16.98 14.10
CA THR A 151 1.11 15.91 15.10
C THR A 151 2.26 16.23 16.04
N LYS A 152 1.92 16.48 17.29
CA LYS A 152 2.83 16.43 18.43
C LYS A 152 3.17 14.97 18.71
N GLY A 153 4.38 14.52 18.35
CA GLY A 153 4.88 13.23 18.79
C GLY A 153 5.80 12.57 17.77
N GLU A 154 7.10 12.82 17.88
CA GLU A 154 8.11 11.83 17.52
C GLU A 154 7.89 10.65 18.48
N THR A 155 7.32 9.54 18.01
CA THR A 155 7.27 8.33 18.83
C THR A 155 8.64 7.68 18.77
N ALA A 156 9.10 7.08 19.87
CA ALA A 156 10.34 6.29 19.92
C ALA A 156 10.40 5.24 18.80
N ALA A 157 9.25 4.77 18.35
CA ALA A 157 9.12 3.81 17.26
C ALA A 157 9.47 4.38 15.88
N ASP A 158 9.23 5.65 15.61
CA ASP A 158 9.61 6.29 14.34
C ASP A 158 11.12 6.55 14.29
N GLU A 159 11.72 6.86 15.44
CA GLU A 159 13.17 7.00 15.57
C GLU A 159 13.88 5.65 15.40
N ASP A 160 13.33 4.57 15.93
CA ASP A 160 13.85 3.22 15.74
C ASP A 160 13.79 2.78 14.27
N THR A 161 12.69 3.06 13.59
CA THR A 161 12.54 2.78 12.14
C THR A 161 13.51 3.61 11.30
N TYR A 162 13.70 4.90 11.64
CA TYR A 162 14.69 5.75 10.98
C TYR A 162 16.11 5.19 11.16
N ASN A 163 16.47 4.82 12.39
CA ASN A 163 17.80 4.30 12.69
C ASN A 163 18.04 2.96 11.96
N LEU A 164 17.05 2.07 11.94
CA LEU A 164 17.12 0.79 11.23
C LEU A 164 17.35 0.99 9.72
N ILE A 165 16.54 1.82 9.07
CA ILE A 165 16.61 2.00 7.61
C ILE A 165 17.84 2.81 7.19
N MET A 166 18.22 3.86 7.93
CA MET A 166 19.23 4.81 7.51
C MET A 166 20.62 4.55 8.06
N ARG A 167 20.74 4.00 9.25
CA ARG A 167 22.00 3.88 9.97
C ARG A 167 22.45 2.45 10.18
N ASP A 168 21.50 1.55 10.46
CA ASP A 168 21.80 0.15 10.78
C ASP A 168 21.47 -0.78 9.61
N LYS A 169 22.15 -0.56 8.50
CA LYS A 169 21.97 -1.36 7.29
C LYS A 169 22.26 -2.84 7.50
N GLU A 170 23.20 -3.17 8.37
CA GLU A 170 23.56 -4.56 8.68
C GLU A 170 22.41 -5.27 9.39
N ARG A 171 21.81 -4.62 10.39
CA ARG A 171 20.62 -5.14 11.08
C ARG A 171 19.45 -5.26 10.09
N LEU A 172 19.18 -4.24 9.27
CA LEU A 172 18.11 -4.29 8.27
C LEU A 172 18.26 -5.50 7.33
N LEU A 173 19.50 -5.88 7.01
CA LEU A 173 19.80 -7.02 6.14
C LEU A 173 19.90 -8.37 6.88
N SER A 174 19.82 -8.36 8.20
CA SER A 174 19.81 -9.57 9.01
C SER A 174 18.56 -10.41 8.74
N ALA A 175 18.71 -11.74 8.80
CA ALA A 175 17.59 -12.66 8.69
C ALA A 175 16.62 -12.58 9.89
N GLU A 176 17.10 -12.05 11.02
CA GLU A 176 16.32 -11.90 12.25
C GLU A 176 15.39 -10.67 12.20
N GLU A 177 15.71 -9.67 11.38
CA GLU A 177 14.89 -8.48 11.20
C GLU A 177 13.73 -8.79 10.22
N PRO A 178 12.46 -8.74 10.65
CA PRO A 178 11.33 -9.10 9.80
C PRO A 178 11.03 -8.08 8.70
N LEU A 179 11.42 -6.80 8.85
CA LEU A 179 11.12 -5.73 7.90
C LEU A 179 11.70 -6.04 6.52
N GLN A 180 10.84 -6.09 5.50
CA GLN A 180 11.21 -6.34 4.11
C GLN A 180 10.53 -5.40 3.10
N PHE A 181 9.47 -4.70 3.51
CA PHE A 181 8.74 -3.75 2.68
C PHE A 181 8.73 -2.37 3.33
N ILE A 182 9.20 -1.37 2.59
CA ILE A 182 9.33 0.00 3.08
C ILE A 182 8.42 0.90 2.25
N PHE A 183 7.51 1.62 2.91
CA PHE A 183 6.71 2.67 2.30
C PHE A 183 7.36 4.03 2.56
N SER A 184 7.68 4.79 1.52
CA SER A 184 8.35 6.08 1.66
C SER A 184 7.62 7.19 0.92
N HIS A 185 7.49 8.34 1.57
CA HIS A 185 7.03 9.58 0.97
C HIS A 185 8.17 10.60 1.02
N SER A 186 8.82 10.87 -0.11
CA SER A 186 9.90 11.88 -0.29
C SER A 186 11.05 11.85 0.74
N ALA A 187 11.14 10.81 1.57
CA ALA A 187 12.05 10.76 2.70
C ALA A 187 13.39 10.10 2.38
N LEU A 188 13.43 9.24 1.37
CA LEU A 188 14.70 8.63 0.97
C LEU A 188 15.51 9.68 0.21
N ARG A 189 16.57 10.15 0.86
CA ARG A 189 17.47 11.17 0.32
C ARG A 189 18.25 10.60 -0.87
N GLU A 190 18.63 11.48 -1.80
CA GLU A 190 19.65 11.18 -2.80
C GLU A 190 20.88 10.55 -2.12
N GLY A 191 21.35 9.43 -2.67
CA GLY A 191 22.48 8.69 -2.11
C GLY A 191 22.13 7.62 -1.06
N TRP A 192 20.85 7.42 -0.68
CA TRP A 192 20.51 6.20 0.03
C TRP A 192 20.51 5.04 -0.98
N ASP A 193 21.41 4.12 -0.76
CA ASP A 193 21.53 2.90 -1.52
C ASP A 193 21.49 1.68 -0.60
N ASN A 194 20.81 0.66 -1.04
CA ASN A 194 20.84 -0.65 -0.41
C ASN A 194 20.84 -1.70 -1.53
N PRO A 195 21.89 -2.51 -1.65
CA PRO A 195 22.03 -3.47 -2.75
C PRO A 195 20.95 -4.56 -2.73
N ASN A 196 20.24 -4.71 -1.62
CA ASN A 196 19.18 -5.70 -1.45
C ASN A 196 17.78 -5.15 -1.77
N VAL A 197 17.67 -3.91 -2.24
CA VAL A 197 16.41 -3.40 -2.83
C VAL A 197 16.31 -3.93 -4.25
N PHE A 198 15.53 -4.99 -4.40
CA PHE A 198 15.32 -5.64 -5.71
C PHE A 198 14.11 -5.11 -6.46
N GLN A 199 13.24 -4.38 -5.79
CA GLN A 199 12.01 -3.86 -6.38
C GLN A 199 11.69 -2.47 -5.86
N ILE A 200 11.23 -1.62 -6.79
CA ILE A 200 10.70 -0.29 -6.50
C ILE A 200 9.35 -0.16 -7.19
N CYS A 201 8.33 0.22 -6.43
CA CYS A 201 6.99 0.49 -6.92
C CYS A 201 6.62 1.94 -6.60
N THR A 202 6.13 2.68 -7.58
CA THR A 202 5.68 4.06 -7.40
C THR A 202 4.16 4.12 -7.51
N LEU A 203 3.50 4.55 -6.43
CA LEU A 203 2.05 4.67 -6.30
C LEU A 203 1.65 6.16 -6.33
N ASN A 204 1.47 6.72 -7.54
CA ASN A 204 1.15 8.15 -7.76
C ASN A 204 -0.26 8.35 -8.32
#